data_bc554b66eb31af8ecc309d51a06b15ca
#
_entry.id   bc554b66eb31af8ecc309d51a06b15ca
#
_cell.length_a   1.000
_cell.length_b   1.000
_cell.length_c   1.000
_cell.angle_alpha   90.00
_cell.angle_beta   90.00
_cell.angle_gamma   90.00
#
_symmetry.space_group_name_H-M   'P 1'
#
loop_
_entity.id
_entity.type
_entity.pdbx_description
1 polymer ?
#
loop_
_entity_poly.entity_id
_entity_poly.type
_entity_poly.pdbx_seq_one_letter_code
_entity_poly.pdbx_strand_id
1 'polypeptide(L)'
;GSIAYAGIGCHTMAIWMDRATDGPTHMGGEGVNWLGQAPFSNRNHVFQNLGDGTYNHSGLLAIRAAVASSANITYKILFNDAVAMTGGQSHEGELSADEIITELNSAGVKRVVGIFDEKEEFDLDHYRKLCEMAPRSELMRIQEQLASTSGVTAIVYIQTCAAEKRRRRKRGLFPDPDRRIFINSEVCEGCGDCGVKSNCVSIRPAETELGRKRKIDQSSCNKDFSCVSGFCPSFVSVIGAEIKKK
;
A
#
# COMPACT_ATOMS: atom_id res chain seq x y z
N GLY A 1 -0.55 -4.18 -21.34
CA GLY A 1 -0.79 -4.38 -19.91
C GLY A 1 -0.89 -3.05 -19.18
N SER A 2 -1.50 -3.05 -18.01
CA SER A 2 -1.57 -1.86 -17.17
C SER A 2 -0.20 -1.49 -16.61
N ILE A 3 0.03 -0.19 -16.43
CA ILE A 3 1.25 0.36 -15.82
C ILE A 3 0.84 1.31 -14.70
N ALA A 4 1.71 1.46 -13.70
CA ALA A 4 1.58 2.46 -12.66
C ALA A 4 2.75 3.46 -12.75
N TYR A 5 2.47 4.73 -12.51
CA TYR A 5 3.51 5.72 -12.24
C TYR A 5 3.72 5.83 -10.73
N ALA A 6 4.96 5.87 -10.31
CA ALA A 6 5.30 6.14 -8.93
C ALA A 6 5.11 7.65 -8.63
N GLY A 7 4.69 7.96 -7.42
CA GLY A 7 4.81 9.30 -6.85
C GLY A 7 6.06 9.40 -5.97
N ILE A 8 6.30 10.55 -5.35
CA ILE A 8 7.39 10.74 -4.40
C ILE A 8 6.95 10.21 -3.02
N GLY A 9 7.62 9.19 -2.53
CA GLY A 9 7.31 8.54 -1.25
C GLY A 9 7.94 7.15 -1.14
N CYS A 10 7.65 6.41 -0.06
CA CYS A 10 8.15 5.04 0.10
C CYS A 10 7.73 4.11 -1.04
N HIS A 11 6.58 4.36 -1.65
CA HIS A 11 6.06 3.60 -2.80
C HIS A 11 6.87 3.81 -4.09
N THR A 12 7.74 4.82 -4.17
CA THR A 12 8.68 5.02 -5.29
C THR A 12 9.59 3.81 -5.46
N MET A 13 9.92 3.11 -4.38
CA MET A 13 10.78 1.92 -4.44
C MET A 13 10.21 0.79 -5.32
N ALA A 14 8.93 0.83 -5.67
CA ALA A 14 8.32 -0.15 -6.58
C ALA A 14 8.90 -0.10 -7.99
N ILE A 15 9.57 0.99 -8.40
CA ILE A 15 10.26 1.08 -9.70
C ILE A 15 11.42 0.08 -9.84
N TRP A 16 12.03 -0.31 -8.72
CA TRP A 16 13.11 -1.31 -8.67
C TRP A 16 12.60 -2.75 -8.46
N MET A 17 11.29 -2.90 -8.43
CA MET A 17 10.62 -4.20 -8.32
C MET A 17 9.98 -4.56 -9.66
N ASP A 18 9.82 -5.85 -9.93
CA ASP A 18 9.06 -6.30 -11.10
C ASP A 18 7.55 -6.15 -10.86
N ARG A 19 7.06 -4.91 -10.97
CA ARG A 19 5.67 -4.50 -10.65
C ARG A 19 5.06 -3.55 -11.68
N ALA A 20 5.59 -3.52 -12.91
CA ALA A 20 5.12 -2.64 -13.98
C ALA A 20 4.91 -1.18 -13.49
N THR A 21 5.91 -0.64 -12.78
CA THR A 21 5.88 0.71 -12.21
C THR A 21 6.98 1.54 -12.86
N ASP A 22 6.60 2.65 -13.47
CA ASP A 22 7.52 3.62 -14.07
C ASP A 22 7.94 4.69 -13.06
N GLY A 23 8.97 5.45 -13.45
CA GLY A 23 9.60 6.46 -12.62
C GLY A 23 8.67 7.59 -12.18
N PRO A 24 9.02 8.26 -11.08
CA PRO A 24 8.23 9.36 -10.53
C PRO A 24 8.43 10.65 -11.33
N THR A 25 7.46 11.54 -11.22
CA THR A 25 7.61 12.97 -11.46
C THR A 25 7.84 13.71 -10.13
N HIS A 26 7.93 15.03 -10.15
CA HIS A 26 8.06 15.84 -8.92
C HIS A 26 6.76 15.84 -8.11
N MET A 27 6.86 16.17 -6.82
CA MET A 27 5.70 16.30 -5.93
C MET A 27 4.71 17.35 -6.47
N GLY A 28 3.44 16.98 -6.55
CA GLY A 28 2.36 17.82 -7.10
C GLY A 28 2.19 17.73 -8.60
N GLY A 29 3.08 17.04 -9.31
CA GLY A 29 2.98 16.77 -10.73
C GLY A 29 2.57 15.34 -11.07
N GLU A 30 2.16 14.55 -10.07
CA GLU A 30 1.81 13.16 -10.24
C GLU A 30 0.66 12.97 -11.23
N GLY A 31 0.93 12.20 -12.29
CA GLY A 31 -0.03 11.94 -13.37
C GLY A 31 -0.03 12.96 -14.51
N VAL A 32 0.56 14.15 -14.33
CA VAL A 32 0.59 15.18 -15.38
C VAL A 32 1.42 14.75 -16.58
N ASN A 33 2.46 13.97 -16.40
CA ASN A 33 3.23 13.34 -17.46
C ASN A 33 2.34 12.47 -18.37
N TRP A 34 1.37 11.74 -17.79
CA TRP A 34 0.41 10.97 -18.58
C TRP A 34 -0.52 11.85 -19.41
N LEU A 35 -0.93 13.01 -18.89
CA LEU A 35 -1.79 13.93 -19.67
C LEU A 35 -1.12 14.35 -20.97
N GLY A 36 0.20 14.58 -20.94
CA GLY A 36 0.96 14.89 -22.15
C GLY A 36 1.24 13.68 -23.04
N GLN A 37 1.33 12.48 -22.48
CA GLN A 37 1.64 11.26 -23.22
C GLN A 37 0.40 10.57 -23.82
N ALA A 38 -0.75 10.66 -23.16
CA ALA A 38 -1.96 9.95 -23.53
C ALA A 38 -2.37 10.13 -25.01
N PRO A 39 -2.32 11.33 -25.61
CA PRO A 39 -2.68 11.53 -27.03
C PRO A 39 -1.77 10.80 -28.01
N PHE A 40 -0.56 10.43 -27.59
CA PHE A 40 0.48 9.81 -28.44
C PHE A 40 0.73 8.34 -28.07
N SER A 41 -0.03 7.79 -27.13
CA SER A 41 0.14 6.44 -26.61
C SER A 41 -0.95 5.50 -27.11
N ASN A 42 -0.56 4.25 -27.42
CA ASN A 42 -1.52 3.17 -27.65
C ASN A 42 -2.13 2.62 -26.35
N ARG A 43 -1.72 3.16 -25.20
CA ARG A 43 -2.22 2.78 -23.87
C ARG A 43 -3.47 3.60 -23.57
N ASN A 44 -4.52 2.94 -23.14
CA ASN A 44 -5.80 3.60 -22.85
C ASN A 44 -5.93 4.12 -21.41
N HIS A 45 -5.11 3.61 -20.48
CA HIS A 45 -5.23 3.92 -19.08
C HIS A 45 -3.91 3.69 -18.33
N VAL A 46 -3.69 4.46 -17.26
CA VAL A 46 -2.59 4.27 -16.31
C VAL A 46 -3.06 4.42 -14.88
N PHE A 47 -2.29 3.85 -13.95
CA PHE A 47 -2.43 4.14 -12.53
C PHE A 47 -1.37 5.15 -12.09
N GLN A 48 -1.73 6.03 -11.16
CA GLN A 48 -0.79 6.95 -10.52
C GLN A 48 -0.81 6.73 -9.00
N ASN A 49 0.31 6.34 -8.43
CA ASN A 49 0.46 6.25 -6.98
C ASN A 49 0.76 7.63 -6.39
N LEU A 50 0.12 7.97 -5.28
CA LEU A 50 0.22 9.27 -4.62
C LEU A 50 0.12 9.08 -3.11
N GLY A 51 1.09 9.56 -2.35
CA GLY A 51 1.02 9.57 -0.88
C GLY A 51 0.10 10.67 -0.36
N ASP A 52 -0.48 10.46 0.82
CA ASP A 52 -1.32 11.46 1.52
C ASP A 52 -0.56 12.77 1.79
N GLY A 53 0.69 12.70 2.20
CA GLY A 53 1.51 13.90 2.39
C GLY A 53 1.71 14.71 1.11
N THR A 54 1.91 14.05 -0.04
CA THR A 54 1.99 14.76 -1.32
C THR A 54 0.62 15.29 -1.76
N TYR A 55 -0.45 14.53 -1.51
CA TYR A 55 -1.81 15.00 -1.77
C TYR A 55 -2.10 16.31 -1.02
N ASN A 56 -1.84 16.34 0.29
CA ASN A 56 -2.00 17.54 1.13
C ASN A 56 -1.15 18.72 0.65
N HIS A 57 0.09 18.45 0.24
CA HIS A 57 1.00 19.51 -0.19
C HIS A 57 0.55 20.13 -1.52
N SER A 58 0.28 19.31 -2.55
CA SER A 58 0.07 19.84 -3.91
C SER A 58 -0.60 18.87 -4.90
N GLY A 59 -0.80 17.60 -4.52
CA GLY A 59 -1.26 16.55 -5.44
C GLY A 59 -2.66 16.79 -6.01
N LEU A 60 -3.54 17.48 -5.29
CA LEU A 60 -4.88 17.81 -5.76
C LEU A 60 -4.87 18.66 -7.05
N LEU A 61 -3.86 19.50 -7.26
CA LEU A 61 -3.74 20.33 -8.47
C LEU A 61 -3.54 19.47 -9.72
N ALA A 62 -2.73 18.42 -9.63
CA ALA A 62 -2.51 17.47 -10.72
C ALA A 62 -3.80 16.68 -11.03
N ILE A 63 -4.56 16.28 -10.00
CA ILE A 63 -5.86 15.60 -10.17
C ILE A 63 -6.85 16.51 -10.88
N ARG A 64 -6.95 17.78 -10.51
CA ARG A 64 -7.82 18.76 -11.18
C ARG A 64 -7.41 18.96 -12.65
N ALA A 65 -6.12 19.01 -12.95
CA ALA A 65 -5.62 19.07 -14.32
C ALA A 65 -6.02 17.81 -15.12
N ALA A 66 -5.94 16.64 -14.51
CA ALA A 66 -6.37 15.39 -15.11
C ALA A 66 -7.87 15.38 -15.42
N VAL A 67 -8.71 15.83 -14.49
CA VAL A 67 -10.16 15.95 -14.69
C VAL A 67 -10.46 16.90 -15.86
N ALA A 68 -9.80 18.06 -15.91
CA ALA A 68 -9.99 19.04 -16.98
C ALA A 68 -9.57 18.49 -18.37
N SER A 69 -8.55 17.64 -18.42
CA SER A 69 -8.08 17.02 -19.66
C SER A 69 -8.91 15.80 -20.11
N SER A 70 -9.81 15.31 -19.26
CA SER A 70 -10.59 14.07 -19.46
C SER A 70 -9.74 12.83 -19.73
N ALA A 71 -8.49 12.80 -19.24
CA ALA A 71 -7.60 11.66 -19.40
C ALA A 71 -8.10 10.44 -18.60
N ASN A 72 -7.83 9.24 -19.13
CA ASN A 72 -8.14 7.99 -18.43
C ASN A 72 -7.00 7.64 -17.45
N ILE A 73 -7.22 7.89 -16.20
CA ILE A 73 -6.23 7.67 -15.15
C ILE A 73 -6.92 7.32 -13.83
N THR A 74 -6.34 6.37 -13.10
CA THR A 74 -6.76 6.07 -11.71
C THR A 74 -5.67 6.51 -10.74
N TYR A 75 -5.99 7.48 -9.91
CA TYR A 75 -5.14 7.87 -8.79
C TYR A 75 -5.31 6.89 -7.63
N LYS A 76 -4.20 6.41 -7.07
CA LYS A 76 -4.18 5.61 -5.84
C LYS A 76 -3.56 6.45 -4.73
N ILE A 77 -4.42 7.05 -3.90
CA ILE A 77 -4.01 7.85 -2.74
C ILE A 77 -3.74 6.90 -1.58
N LEU A 78 -2.49 6.82 -1.18
CA LEU A 78 -2.01 5.91 -0.14
C LEU A 78 -2.09 6.64 1.20
N PHE A 79 -3.28 6.62 1.80
CA PHE A 79 -3.54 7.27 3.08
C PHE A 79 -3.03 6.40 4.23
N ASN A 80 -2.05 6.91 4.97
CA ASN A 80 -1.46 6.18 6.10
C ASN A 80 -1.30 7.02 7.38
N ASP A 81 -1.83 8.23 7.39
CA ASP A 81 -1.88 9.14 8.53
C ASP A 81 -0.49 9.43 9.13
N ALA A 82 0.53 9.49 8.28
CA ALA A 82 1.89 9.78 8.75
C ALA A 82 2.85 10.11 7.60
N VAL A 83 3.81 11.00 7.84
CA VAL A 83 4.99 11.16 6.98
C VAL A 83 5.95 10.01 7.25
N ALA A 84 5.63 8.84 6.69
CA ALA A 84 6.29 7.57 7.03
C ALA A 84 7.79 7.57 6.68
N MET A 85 8.19 8.26 5.60
CA MET A 85 9.56 8.28 5.10
C MET A 85 10.52 8.95 6.09
N THR A 86 10.09 10.01 6.77
CA THR A 86 10.94 10.84 7.62
C THR A 86 10.78 10.56 9.11
N GLY A 87 9.99 9.58 9.52
CA GLY A 87 9.92 9.14 10.90
C GLY A 87 8.51 9.02 11.47
N GLY A 88 7.46 9.24 10.67
CA GLY A 88 6.08 9.06 11.08
C GLY A 88 5.52 10.24 11.88
N GLN A 89 5.98 11.46 11.58
CA GLN A 89 5.36 12.68 12.10
C GLN A 89 4.03 12.94 11.39
N SER A 90 3.14 13.68 12.04
CA SER A 90 1.92 14.22 11.42
C SER A 90 2.24 15.27 10.36
N HIS A 91 1.31 15.49 9.44
CA HIS A 91 1.40 16.58 8.47
C HIS A 91 0.87 17.88 9.09
N GLU A 92 1.42 19.02 8.67
CA GLU A 92 0.75 20.30 8.94
C GLU A 92 -0.45 20.47 8.00
N GLY A 93 -1.62 20.85 8.53
CA GLY A 93 -2.85 20.95 7.76
C GLY A 93 -3.39 19.60 7.27
N GLU A 94 -3.24 18.59 8.08
CA GLU A 94 -3.58 17.20 7.81
C GLU A 94 -5.06 17.04 7.44
N LEU A 95 -5.30 16.47 6.24
CA LEU A 95 -6.63 16.06 5.82
C LEU A 95 -6.86 14.61 6.26
N SER A 96 -8.03 14.34 6.81
CA SER A 96 -8.50 12.98 7.05
C SER A 96 -8.89 12.28 5.75
N ALA A 97 -9.05 10.97 5.78
CA ALA A 97 -9.42 10.22 4.57
C ALA A 97 -10.81 10.60 4.04
N ASP A 98 -11.74 10.96 4.90
CA ASP A 98 -13.08 11.42 4.52
C ASP A 98 -13.06 12.81 3.88
N GLU A 99 -12.22 13.73 4.35
CA GLU A 99 -11.99 15.02 3.71
C GLU A 99 -11.36 14.83 2.32
N ILE A 100 -10.36 13.97 2.17
CA ILE A 100 -9.78 13.63 0.87
C ILE A 100 -10.84 13.08 -0.10
N ILE A 101 -11.68 12.15 0.35
CA ILE A 101 -12.78 11.59 -0.47
C ILE A 101 -13.73 12.71 -0.90
N THR A 102 -14.09 13.60 0.01
CA THR A 102 -14.99 14.73 -0.26
C THR A 102 -14.39 15.70 -1.29
N GLU A 103 -13.12 16.03 -1.15
CA GLU A 103 -12.40 16.89 -2.11
C GLU A 103 -12.32 16.25 -3.49
N LEU A 104 -12.02 14.94 -3.59
CA LEU A 104 -11.97 14.22 -4.87
C LEU A 104 -13.32 14.25 -5.59
N ASN A 105 -14.41 14.01 -4.87
CA ASN A 105 -15.77 14.09 -5.41
C ASN A 105 -16.07 15.52 -5.91
N SER A 106 -15.71 16.54 -5.11
CA SER A 106 -15.90 17.96 -5.45
C SER A 106 -15.02 18.40 -6.62
N ALA A 107 -13.84 17.80 -6.80
CA ALA A 107 -12.94 18.06 -7.92
C ALA A 107 -13.43 17.46 -9.24
N GLY A 108 -14.48 16.63 -9.24
CA GLY A 108 -15.06 16.02 -10.42
C GLY A 108 -14.47 14.67 -10.79
N VAL A 109 -13.82 13.98 -9.86
CA VAL A 109 -13.40 12.59 -10.04
C VAL A 109 -14.64 11.71 -10.21
N LYS A 110 -14.70 10.93 -11.30
CA LYS A 110 -15.94 10.22 -11.71
C LYS A 110 -16.36 9.10 -10.76
N ARG A 111 -15.39 8.43 -10.16
CA ARG A 111 -15.64 7.35 -9.20
C ARG A 111 -14.51 7.32 -8.18
N VAL A 112 -14.86 7.43 -6.92
CA VAL A 112 -13.94 7.29 -5.78
C VAL A 112 -14.31 6.03 -5.02
N VAL A 113 -13.32 5.18 -4.73
CA VAL A 113 -13.49 3.96 -3.95
C VAL A 113 -12.52 3.98 -2.77
N GLY A 114 -13.04 3.81 -1.58
CA GLY A 114 -12.23 3.60 -0.38
C GLY A 114 -11.86 2.13 -0.21
N ILE A 115 -10.59 1.85 0.03
CA ILE A 115 -10.09 0.49 0.33
C ILE A 115 -9.57 0.49 1.77
N PHE A 116 -10.02 -0.45 2.58
CA PHE A 116 -9.63 -0.57 3.98
C PHE A 116 -9.05 -1.95 4.32
N ASP A 117 -8.23 -2.01 5.38
CA ASP A 117 -7.74 -3.28 5.93
C ASP A 117 -8.71 -3.77 7.01
N GLU A 118 -9.35 -4.92 6.77
CA GLU A 118 -10.30 -5.56 7.70
C GLU A 118 -9.69 -5.90 9.08
N LYS A 119 -8.38 -5.82 9.21
CA LYS A 119 -7.65 -6.07 10.46
C LYS A 119 -7.42 -4.81 11.30
N GLU A 120 -7.83 -3.65 10.80
CA GLU A 120 -7.76 -2.38 11.51
C GLU A 120 -9.15 -1.92 11.93
N GLU A 121 -9.24 -1.21 13.06
CA GLU A 121 -10.48 -0.55 13.46
C GLU A 121 -10.80 0.55 12.46
N PHE A 122 -12.03 0.54 11.96
CA PHE A 122 -12.44 1.44 10.90
C PHE A 122 -13.96 1.70 10.96
N ASP A 123 -14.37 2.98 10.95
CA ASP A 123 -15.79 3.36 10.91
C ASP A 123 -16.35 3.24 9.47
N LEU A 124 -16.64 2.02 9.07
CA LEU A 124 -17.11 1.69 7.73
C LEU A 124 -18.44 2.39 7.39
N ASP A 125 -19.32 2.54 8.36
CA ASP A 125 -20.64 3.14 8.12
C ASP A 125 -20.56 4.64 7.85
N HIS A 126 -19.60 5.32 8.44
CA HIS A 126 -19.29 6.72 8.12
C HIS A 126 -18.82 6.84 6.66
N TYR A 127 -17.82 6.07 6.27
CA TYR A 127 -17.22 6.17 4.93
C TYR A 127 -18.15 5.72 3.80
N ARG A 128 -19.04 4.75 4.04
CA ARG A 128 -20.04 4.30 3.05
C ARG A 128 -21.02 5.41 2.63
N LYS A 129 -21.17 6.46 3.42
CA LYS A 129 -21.98 7.63 3.06
C LYS A 129 -21.29 8.55 2.07
N LEU A 130 -19.97 8.45 1.95
CA LEU A 130 -19.12 9.32 1.13
C LEU A 130 -18.73 8.70 -0.20
N CYS A 131 -18.45 7.40 -0.21
CA CYS A 131 -18.05 6.67 -1.40
C CYS A 131 -18.33 5.16 -1.27
N GLU A 132 -18.11 4.44 -2.38
CA GLU A 132 -18.05 2.97 -2.36
C GLU A 132 -16.87 2.51 -1.51
N MET A 133 -17.09 1.52 -0.62
CA MET A 133 -16.07 0.96 0.24
C MET A 133 -15.87 -0.53 -0.05
N ALA A 134 -14.64 -0.96 -0.18
CA ALA A 134 -14.28 -2.35 -0.40
C ALA A 134 -13.11 -2.80 0.49
N PRO A 135 -13.09 -4.06 0.94
CA PRO A 135 -11.98 -4.60 1.70
C PRO A 135 -10.72 -4.73 0.82
N ARG A 136 -9.57 -4.76 1.47
CA ARG A 136 -8.27 -4.91 0.79
C ARG A 136 -8.20 -6.15 -0.11
N SER A 137 -8.87 -7.23 0.23
CA SER A 137 -8.96 -8.45 -0.58
C SER A 137 -9.53 -8.22 -1.98
N GLU A 138 -10.38 -7.18 -2.15
CA GLU A 138 -11.04 -6.81 -3.40
C GLU A 138 -10.21 -5.82 -4.26
N LEU A 139 -9.03 -5.38 -3.80
CA LEU A 139 -8.26 -4.33 -4.46
C LEU A 139 -8.02 -4.61 -5.96
N MET A 140 -7.70 -5.85 -6.34
CA MET A 140 -7.43 -6.18 -7.75
C MET A 140 -8.69 -6.00 -8.61
N ARG A 141 -9.83 -6.51 -8.14
CA ARG A 141 -11.12 -6.38 -8.81
C ARG A 141 -11.51 -4.90 -8.99
N ILE A 142 -11.34 -4.09 -7.95
CA ILE A 142 -11.61 -2.65 -8.01
C ILE A 142 -10.68 -1.95 -9.00
N GLN A 143 -9.39 -2.26 -9.01
CA GLN A 143 -8.45 -1.68 -9.99
C GLN A 143 -8.87 -1.99 -11.44
N GLU A 144 -9.27 -3.21 -11.74
CA GLU A 144 -9.74 -3.63 -13.06
C GLU A 144 -11.00 -2.86 -13.48
N GLN A 145 -11.96 -2.70 -12.57
CA GLN A 145 -13.16 -1.92 -12.82
C GLN A 145 -12.86 -0.44 -13.07
N LEU A 146 -12.00 0.17 -12.27
CA LEU A 146 -11.64 1.57 -12.43
C LEU A 146 -10.83 1.81 -13.71
N ALA A 147 -9.94 0.89 -14.08
CA ALA A 147 -9.21 0.96 -15.34
C ALA A 147 -10.13 0.92 -16.58
N SER A 148 -11.30 0.31 -16.46
CA SER A 148 -12.32 0.26 -17.52
C SER A 148 -13.26 1.47 -17.51
N THR A 149 -13.18 2.32 -16.49
CA THR A 149 -14.01 3.54 -16.37
C THR A 149 -13.35 4.70 -17.11
N SER A 150 -14.06 5.29 -18.06
CA SER A 150 -13.54 6.45 -18.81
C SER A 150 -13.43 7.69 -17.93
N GLY A 151 -12.31 8.38 -18.01
CA GLY A 151 -11.98 9.59 -17.26
C GLY A 151 -11.18 9.33 -15.99
N VAL A 152 -11.17 10.29 -15.08
CA VAL A 152 -10.40 10.22 -13.84
C VAL A 152 -11.18 9.46 -12.77
N THR A 153 -10.52 8.47 -12.18
CA THR A 153 -11.04 7.72 -11.03
C THR A 153 -10.02 7.72 -9.89
N ALA A 154 -10.44 7.37 -8.69
CA ALA A 154 -9.54 7.33 -7.54
C ALA A 154 -9.81 6.15 -6.61
N ILE A 155 -8.74 5.64 -6.02
CA ILE A 155 -8.75 4.77 -4.85
C ILE A 155 -8.15 5.55 -3.70
N VAL A 156 -8.87 5.65 -2.59
CA VAL A 156 -8.30 6.09 -1.30
C VAL A 156 -8.00 4.84 -0.49
N TYR A 157 -6.72 4.48 -0.42
CA TYR A 157 -6.27 3.26 0.26
C TYR A 157 -5.92 3.59 1.70
N ILE A 158 -6.81 3.22 2.61
CA ILE A 158 -6.76 3.58 4.04
C ILE A 158 -6.12 2.45 4.81
N GLN A 159 -4.85 2.61 5.17
CA GLN A 159 -4.12 1.62 5.95
C GLN A 159 -2.90 2.26 6.63
N THR A 160 -2.75 2.03 7.93
CA THR A 160 -1.57 2.47 8.66
C THR A 160 -0.29 1.90 8.05
N CYS A 161 0.72 2.73 7.84
CA CYS A 161 2.02 2.31 7.34
C CYS A 161 2.62 1.19 8.21
N ALA A 162 3.14 0.14 7.57
CA ALA A 162 3.74 -1.01 8.27
C ALA A 162 4.91 -0.62 9.18
N ALA A 163 5.73 0.37 8.79
CA ALA A 163 6.81 0.88 9.63
C ALA A 163 6.25 1.62 10.84
N GLU A 164 5.18 2.39 10.66
CA GLU A 164 4.52 3.11 11.76
C GLU A 164 3.81 2.15 12.71
N LYS A 165 3.13 1.13 12.22
CA LYS A 165 2.57 0.05 13.07
C LYS A 165 3.65 -0.54 14.00
N ARG A 166 4.85 -0.82 13.46
CA ARG A 166 5.96 -1.34 14.28
C ARG A 166 6.45 -0.34 15.34
N ARG A 167 6.53 0.95 14.99
CA ARG A 167 6.90 2.01 15.95
C ARG A 167 5.85 2.15 17.05
N ARG A 168 4.57 2.20 16.68
CA ARG A 168 3.44 2.32 17.61
C ARG A 168 3.35 1.09 18.53
N ARG A 169 3.54 -0.13 18.01
CA ARG A 169 3.60 -1.36 18.84
C ARG A 169 4.72 -1.32 19.86
N LYS A 170 5.91 -0.87 19.49
CA LYS A 170 7.05 -0.73 20.43
C LYS A 170 6.76 0.26 21.56
N ARG A 171 5.87 1.21 21.34
CA ARG A 171 5.44 2.23 22.30
C ARG A 171 4.15 1.85 23.04
N GLY A 172 3.56 0.70 22.75
CA GLY A 172 2.25 0.28 23.30
C GLY A 172 1.04 1.02 22.76
N LEU A 173 1.21 1.75 21.63
CA LEU A 173 0.17 2.59 21.01
C LEU A 173 -0.58 1.91 19.85
N PHE A 174 -0.32 0.64 19.62
CA PHE A 174 -0.99 -0.15 18.57
C PHE A 174 -1.10 -1.61 19.02
N PRO A 175 -2.22 -2.29 18.73
CA PRO A 175 -2.41 -3.69 19.12
C PRO A 175 -1.26 -4.58 18.63
N ASP A 176 -0.70 -5.38 19.54
CA ASP A 176 0.35 -6.34 19.24
C ASP A 176 -0.23 -7.76 19.31
N PRO A 177 -0.42 -8.43 18.15
CA PRO A 177 -1.00 -9.77 18.14
C PRO A 177 -0.18 -10.75 18.98
N ASP A 178 -0.87 -11.60 19.73
CA ASP A 178 -0.29 -12.65 20.56
C ASP A 178 0.20 -13.87 19.76
N ARG A 179 0.43 -13.68 18.47
CA ARG A 179 0.89 -14.72 17.56
C ARG A 179 2.22 -14.34 16.95
N ARG A 180 3.16 -15.31 16.92
CA ARG A 180 4.44 -15.18 16.24
C ARG A 180 4.59 -16.30 15.22
N ILE A 181 5.21 -16.01 14.09
CA ILE A 181 5.47 -17.01 13.07
C ILE A 181 6.97 -17.27 13.01
N PHE A 182 7.32 -18.55 13.00
CA PHE A 182 8.68 -19.04 12.84
C PHE A 182 8.75 -19.95 11.63
N ILE A 183 9.95 -20.13 11.09
CA ILE A 183 10.24 -21.14 10.07
C ILE A 183 11.14 -22.19 10.73
N ASN A 184 10.70 -23.44 10.73
CA ASN A 184 11.54 -24.56 11.14
C ASN A 184 12.56 -24.82 10.01
N SER A 185 13.83 -24.58 10.31
CA SER A 185 14.93 -24.74 9.36
C SER A 185 15.16 -26.18 8.93
N GLU A 186 14.80 -27.15 9.75
CA GLU A 186 14.96 -28.58 9.44
C GLU A 186 13.93 -29.05 8.40
N VAL A 187 12.75 -28.42 8.38
CA VAL A 187 11.68 -28.71 7.42
C VAL A 187 11.75 -27.79 6.19
N CYS A 188 12.38 -26.63 6.32
CA CYS A 188 12.47 -25.65 5.23
C CYS A 188 13.38 -26.17 4.11
N GLU A 189 12.89 -26.23 2.88
CA GLU A 189 13.67 -26.61 1.70
C GLU A 189 14.51 -25.45 1.11
N GLY A 190 14.31 -24.22 1.59
CA GLY A 190 15.04 -23.05 1.09
C GLY A 190 14.57 -22.50 -0.25
N CYS A 191 13.43 -22.97 -0.79
CA CYS A 191 12.91 -22.60 -2.12
C CYS A 191 12.70 -21.08 -2.31
N GLY A 192 12.38 -20.36 -1.24
CA GLY A 192 12.19 -18.91 -1.28
C GLY A 192 10.80 -18.44 -1.66
N ASP A 193 9.87 -19.32 -2.02
CA ASP A 193 8.51 -19.01 -2.44
C ASP A 193 7.73 -18.15 -1.43
N CYS A 194 7.94 -18.39 -0.15
CA CYS A 194 7.33 -17.61 0.92
C CYS A 194 7.71 -16.12 0.84
N GLY A 195 8.95 -15.80 0.47
CA GLY A 195 9.41 -14.43 0.27
C GLY A 195 8.80 -13.79 -0.99
N VAL A 196 8.78 -14.54 -2.09
CA VAL A 196 8.24 -14.06 -3.38
C VAL A 196 6.73 -13.80 -3.28
N LYS A 197 5.97 -14.72 -2.68
CA LYS A 197 4.51 -14.61 -2.58
C LYS A 197 4.06 -13.54 -1.59
N SER A 198 4.76 -13.39 -0.45
CA SER A 198 4.37 -12.43 0.59
C SER A 198 5.00 -11.04 0.42
N ASN A 199 6.07 -10.90 -0.38
CA ASN A 199 6.92 -9.70 -0.43
C ASN A 199 7.36 -9.22 0.97
N CYS A 200 7.55 -10.13 1.90
CA CYS A 200 7.80 -9.81 3.29
C CYS A 200 9.30 -9.59 3.54
N VAL A 201 9.67 -8.38 3.95
CA VAL A 201 11.06 -8.00 4.29
C VAL A 201 11.62 -8.76 5.49
N SER A 202 10.76 -9.38 6.30
CA SER A 202 11.17 -10.13 7.50
C SER A 202 11.61 -11.56 7.19
N ILE A 203 11.28 -12.08 6.02
CA ILE A 203 11.74 -13.39 5.57
C ILE A 203 13.15 -13.23 5.03
N ARG A 204 14.11 -13.72 5.79
CA ARG A 204 15.55 -13.61 5.50
C ARG A 204 16.18 -14.97 5.24
N PRO A 205 17.28 -15.02 4.48
CA PRO A 205 18.08 -16.23 4.38
C PRO A 205 18.71 -16.58 5.74
N ALA A 206 18.92 -17.86 5.96
CA ALA A 206 19.64 -18.42 7.09
C ALA A 206 20.58 -19.51 6.58
N GLU A 207 21.87 -19.36 6.79
CA GLU A 207 22.83 -20.40 6.48
C GLU A 207 22.76 -21.46 7.57
N THR A 208 22.70 -22.72 7.17
CA THR A 208 22.65 -23.90 8.05
C THR A 208 23.58 -24.99 7.51
N GLU A 209 23.87 -26.03 8.32
CA GLU A 209 24.61 -27.18 7.88
C GLU A 209 23.94 -27.92 6.70
N LEU A 210 22.63 -27.81 6.58
CA LEU A 210 21.82 -28.38 5.51
C LEU A 210 21.59 -27.40 4.34
N GLY A 211 22.45 -26.40 4.18
CA GLY A 211 22.37 -25.38 3.15
C GLY A 211 21.54 -24.16 3.56
N ARG A 212 21.27 -23.33 2.56
CA ARG A 212 20.60 -22.03 2.78
C ARG A 212 19.10 -22.19 2.96
N LYS A 213 18.62 -21.88 4.13
CA LYS A 213 17.21 -21.94 4.53
C LYS A 213 16.60 -20.54 4.66
N ARG A 214 15.40 -20.44 5.24
CA ARG A 214 14.73 -19.16 5.54
C ARG A 214 14.45 -19.05 7.03
N LYS A 215 14.45 -17.81 7.52
CA LYS A 215 14.04 -17.47 8.88
C LYS A 215 13.20 -16.19 8.87
N ILE A 216 12.41 -15.97 9.91
CA ILE A 216 11.67 -14.71 10.12
C ILE A 216 12.41 -13.87 11.15
N ASP A 217 12.82 -12.69 10.74
CA ASP A 217 13.33 -11.67 11.66
C ASP A 217 12.13 -11.05 12.41
N GLN A 218 11.98 -11.42 13.67
CA GLN A 218 10.86 -10.96 14.49
C GLN A 218 10.87 -9.45 14.75
N SER A 219 12.04 -8.80 14.65
CA SER A 219 12.16 -7.35 14.89
C SER A 219 11.58 -6.52 13.74
N SER A 220 11.62 -7.04 12.51
CA SER A 220 11.09 -6.41 11.32
C SER A 220 9.73 -6.96 10.87
N CYS A 221 9.17 -7.95 11.58
CA CYS A 221 7.90 -8.57 11.27
C CYS A 221 6.72 -7.60 11.46
N ASN A 222 5.89 -7.45 10.42
CA ASN A 222 4.68 -6.62 10.46
C ASN A 222 3.51 -7.30 11.17
N LYS A 223 3.58 -8.61 11.42
CA LYS A 223 2.52 -9.42 12.04
C LYS A 223 1.19 -9.33 11.28
N ASP A 224 1.25 -9.19 9.98
CA ASP A 224 0.10 -9.22 9.07
C ASP A 224 -0.25 -10.65 8.62
N PHE A 225 0.66 -11.60 8.88
CA PHE A 225 0.53 -13.02 8.60
C PHE A 225 0.34 -13.39 7.12
N SER A 226 0.65 -12.49 6.19
CA SER A 226 0.58 -12.74 4.75
C SER A 226 1.48 -13.90 4.31
N CYS A 227 2.58 -14.14 5.03
CA CYS A 227 3.51 -15.24 4.76
C CYS A 227 2.91 -16.64 4.96
N VAL A 228 1.83 -16.77 5.73
CA VAL A 228 1.14 -18.05 5.98
C VAL A 228 -0.17 -18.19 5.20
N SER A 229 -0.45 -17.31 4.24
CA SER A 229 -1.60 -17.44 3.35
C SER A 229 -1.44 -18.55 2.31
N GLY A 230 -0.21 -19.05 2.11
CA GLY A 230 0.08 -20.24 1.32
C GLY A 230 0.30 -21.47 2.20
N PHE A 231 0.31 -22.64 1.59
CA PHE A 231 0.65 -23.88 2.28
C PHE A 231 2.17 -24.09 2.27
N CYS A 232 2.80 -24.09 3.45
CA CYS A 232 4.19 -24.49 3.61
C CYS A 232 4.36 -25.17 4.99
N PRO A 233 4.81 -26.43 5.04
CA PRO A 233 4.89 -27.18 6.30
C PRO A 233 5.96 -26.68 7.26
N SER A 234 6.91 -25.85 6.80
CA SER A 234 7.97 -25.31 7.66
C SER A 234 7.51 -24.15 8.56
N PHE A 235 6.32 -23.56 8.31
CA PHE A 235 5.81 -22.48 9.13
C PHE A 235 5.21 -22.98 10.43
N VAL A 236 5.65 -22.39 11.55
CA VAL A 236 5.17 -22.68 12.91
C VAL A 236 4.57 -21.43 13.51
N SER A 237 3.34 -21.52 13.98
CA SER A 237 2.68 -20.47 14.77
C SER A 237 2.90 -20.71 16.26
N VAL A 238 3.41 -19.70 16.96
CA VAL A 238 3.56 -19.70 18.42
C VAL A 238 2.61 -18.66 18.99
N ILE A 239 1.76 -19.05 19.92
CA ILE A 239 0.79 -18.20 20.61
C ILE A 239 1.29 -18.01 22.06
N GLY A 240 1.07 -16.83 22.65
CA GLY A 240 1.50 -16.51 24.01
C GLY A 240 3.01 -16.26 24.16
N ALA A 241 3.75 -16.10 23.06
CA ALA A 241 5.19 -15.89 23.10
C ALA A 241 5.56 -14.43 23.37
N GLU A 242 6.33 -14.20 24.40
CA GLU A 242 6.96 -12.90 24.67
C GLU A 242 8.41 -12.87 24.17
N ILE A 243 8.81 -11.71 23.64
CA ILE A 243 10.20 -11.48 23.25
C ILE A 243 11.02 -11.22 24.52
N LYS A 244 11.99 -12.09 24.82
CA LYS A 244 12.95 -11.81 25.89
C LYS A 244 13.73 -10.54 25.55
N LYS A 245 13.59 -9.52 26.36
CA LYS A 245 14.47 -8.34 26.30
C LYS A 245 15.89 -8.81 26.70
N LYS A 246 16.87 -8.51 25.84
CA LYS A 246 18.28 -8.69 26.18
C LYS A 246 18.71 -7.63 27.18
#